data_e51a78663b43f7232511fc874bf34fcf
#
_entry.id   e51a78663b43f7232511fc874bf34fcf
#
_cell.length_a   1.000
_cell.length_b   1.000
_cell.length_c   1.000
_cell.angle_alpha   90.00
_cell.angle_beta   90.00
_cell.angle_gamma   90.00
#
_symmetry.space_group_name_H-M   'P 1'
#
loop_
_entity.id
_entity.type
_entity.pdbx_description
1 polymer ?
#
loop_
_entity_poly.entity_id
_entity_poly.type
_entity_poly.pdbx_seq_one_letter_code
_entity_poly.pdbx_strand_id
1 'polypeptide(L)'
;MVFRGHFKPITTLYGGKDMNKCSYMCVVAFVLLYVGSAFAQEYPLMDMVANNVIQKYQQMNCEQLWMHKGEPKTAQQQEFITLLHENPQMRIQFINKVSPTIVNKMFECGMIP
;
A
#
# COMPACT_ATOMS: atom_id res chain seq x y z
N MET A 1 9.12 -6.51 35.79
CA MET A 1 8.86 -6.23 36.28
C MET A 1 8.70 -5.38 37.01
N VAL A 2 9.09 -5.12 37.36
CA VAL A 2 9.05 -4.15 38.00
C VAL A 2 7.89 -3.48 38.17
N PHE A 3 7.09 -3.37 37.32
CA PHE A 3 6.02 -2.71 37.48
C PHE A 3 5.06 -3.31 38.36
N ARG A 4 5.07 -4.55 38.58
CA ARG A 4 4.01 -5.14 39.28
C ARG A 4 3.82 -4.54 40.62
N GLY A 5 4.83 -4.31 41.32
CA GLY A 5 4.70 -3.80 42.66
C GLY A 5 4.24 -2.39 42.70
N HIS A 6 4.66 -1.64 41.74
CA HIS A 6 4.40 -0.23 41.79
C HIS A 6 3.10 0.17 41.16
N PHE A 7 2.72 -0.54 40.18
CA PHE A 7 1.52 -0.21 39.51
C PHE A 7 0.32 -0.38 40.37
N LYS A 8 0.31 -1.41 41.16
CA LYS A 8 -0.84 -1.66 41.97
C LYS A 8 -1.18 -0.50 42.84
N PRO A 9 -0.25 0.01 43.59
CA PRO A 9 -0.62 1.13 44.45
C PRO A 9 -1.08 2.33 43.63
N ILE A 10 -0.51 2.52 42.49
CA ILE A 10 -0.92 3.64 41.70
C ILE A 10 -2.34 3.52 41.29
N THR A 11 -2.70 2.37 40.78
CA THR A 11 -4.05 2.20 40.32
C THR A 11 -5.05 2.30 41.44
N THR A 12 -4.73 1.74 42.57
CA THR A 12 -5.65 1.79 43.68
C THR A 12 -5.78 3.17 44.24
N LEU A 13 -4.70 3.89 44.23
CA LEU A 13 -4.76 5.24 44.76
C LEU A 13 -5.74 6.07 44.01
N TYR A 14 -5.65 5.98 42.75
CA TYR A 14 -6.59 6.75 42.01
C TYR A 14 -7.93 6.24 42.18
N GLY A 15 -8.05 4.97 42.32
CA GLY A 15 -9.26 4.36 42.63
C GLY A 15 -10.44 5.02 42.13
N GLY A 16 -10.35 6.10 41.65
CA GLY A 16 -11.46 6.84 41.18
C GLY A 16 -11.96 6.29 39.88
N LYS A 17 -13.21 6.42 39.67
CA LYS A 17 -13.80 6.01 38.42
C LYS A 17 -13.25 6.82 37.28
N ASP A 18 -12.88 8.03 37.57
CA ASP A 18 -12.34 8.90 36.56
C ASP A 18 -11.05 8.36 35.99
N MET A 19 -10.24 7.78 36.88
CA MET A 19 -9.01 7.17 36.42
C MET A 19 -9.25 6.00 35.51
N ASN A 20 -10.22 5.19 35.85
CA ASN A 20 -10.58 4.06 35.00
C ASN A 20 -11.03 4.53 33.63
N LYS A 21 -11.83 5.56 33.62
CA LYS A 21 -12.29 6.13 32.35
C LYS A 21 -11.12 6.65 31.52
N CYS A 22 -10.24 7.36 32.18
CA CYS A 22 -9.09 7.89 31.50
C CYS A 22 -8.21 6.81 30.91
N SER A 23 -7.97 5.78 31.69
CA SER A 23 -7.19 4.64 31.25
C SER A 23 -7.85 3.94 30.09
N TYR A 24 -9.17 3.76 30.17
CA TYR A 24 -9.89 3.11 29.12
C TYR A 24 -9.83 3.92 27.83
N MET A 25 -9.96 5.21 27.94
CA MET A 25 -9.87 6.10 26.77
C MET A 25 -8.49 6.00 26.11
N CYS A 26 -7.45 5.93 26.90
CA CYS A 26 -6.09 5.79 26.37
C CYS A 26 -5.92 4.47 25.63
N VAL A 27 -6.44 3.39 26.20
CA VAL A 27 -6.33 2.08 25.57
C VAL A 27 -7.09 2.06 24.25
N VAL A 28 -8.30 2.62 24.24
CA VAL A 28 -9.09 2.69 23.02
C VAL A 28 -8.36 3.52 21.96
N ALA A 29 -7.77 4.63 22.35
CA ALA A 29 -7.02 5.47 21.42
C ALA A 29 -5.84 4.71 20.82
N PHE A 30 -5.13 3.94 21.65
CA PHE A 30 -4.02 3.13 21.16
C PHE A 30 -4.48 2.10 20.15
N VAL A 31 -5.57 1.40 20.46
CA VAL A 31 -6.09 0.38 19.56
C VAL A 31 -6.47 1.00 18.21
N LEU A 32 -7.12 2.15 18.24
CA LEU A 32 -7.50 2.81 17.01
C LEU A 32 -6.28 3.21 16.17
N LEU A 33 -5.21 3.66 16.82
CA LEU A 33 -4.00 4.01 16.11
C LEU A 33 -3.38 2.78 15.44
N TYR A 34 -3.38 1.65 16.14
CA TYR A 34 -2.85 0.43 15.57
C TYR A 34 -3.65 -0.03 14.37
N VAL A 35 -4.96 0.02 14.47
CA VAL A 35 -5.82 -0.40 13.38
C VAL A 35 -5.61 0.52 12.18
N GLY A 36 -5.50 1.82 12.42
CA GLY A 36 -5.24 2.77 11.35
C GLY A 36 -3.94 2.48 10.64
N SER A 37 -2.89 2.14 11.39
CA SER A 37 -1.61 1.80 10.78
C SER A 37 -1.70 0.54 9.94
N ALA A 38 -2.47 -0.44 10.38
CA ALA A 38 -2.61 -1.68 9.64
C ALA A 38 -3.28 -1.47 8.29
N PHE A 39 -4.19 -0.51 8.20
CA PHE A 39 -4.85 -0.24 6.94
C PHE A 39 -4.01 0.58 5.99
N ALA A 40 -3.03 1.30 6.49
CA ALA A 40 -2.16 2.12 5.66
C ALA A 40 -0.96 1.31 5.18
N GLN A 41 -1.22 0.17 4.58
CA GLN A 41 -0.18 -0.71 4.14
C GLN A 41 0.44 -0.21 2.84
N GLU A 42 1.75 -0.16 2.80
CA GLU A 42 2.48 0.28 1.63
C GLU A 42 3.28 -0.87 1.03
N TYR A 43 3.42 -0.83 -0.27
CA TYR A 43 4.20 -1.83 -0.99
C TYR A 43 5.33 -1.10 -1.72
N PRO A 44 6.48 -0.88 -1.07
CA PRO A 44 7.56 -0.10 -1.69
C PRO A 44 8.08 -0.70 -2.99
N LEU A 45 8.14 -2.01 -3.07
CA LEU A 45 8.55 -2.67 -4.31
C LEU A 45 7.54 -2.42 -5.43
N MET A 46 6.27 -2.52 -5.12
CA MET A 46 5.21 -2.26 -6.08
C MET A 46 5.25 -0.80 -6.57
N ASP A 47 5.48 0.14 -5.66
CA ASP A 47 5.59 1.54 -6.02
C ASP A 47 6.77 1.79 -6.95
N MET A 48 7.90 1.18 -6.67
CA MET A 48 9.08 1.30 -7.51
C MET A 48 8.82 0.79 -8.92
N VAL A 49 8.23 -0.40 -9.03
CA VAL A 49 7.90 -0.99 -10.32
C VAL A 49 6.86 -0.14 -11.04
N ALA A 50 5.84 0.33 -10.34
CA ALA A 50 4.81 1.16 -10.93
C ALA A 50 5.39 2.46 -11.49
N ASN A 51 6.27 3.11 -10.75
CA ASN A 51 6.90 4.34 -11.21
C ASN A 51 7.76 4.09 -12.46
N ASN A 52 8.48 2.98 -12.50
CA ASN A 52 9.26 2.61 -13.68
C ASN A 52 8.36 2.39 -14.89
N VAL A 53 7.26 1.71 -14.70
CA VAL A 53 6.27 1.50 -15.77
C VAL A 53 5.72 2.83 -16.26
N ILE A 54 5.34 3.71 -15.36
CA ILE A 54 4.80 5.02 -15.70
C ILE A 54 5.81 5.81 -16.53
N GLN A 55 7.04 5.88 -16.07
CA GLN A 55 8.09 6.61 -16.79
C GLN A 55 8.33 6.03 -18.17
N LYS A 56 8.37 4.70 -18.26
CA LYS A 56 8.57 4.03 -19.53
C LYS A 56 7.48 4.40 -20.53
N TYR A 57 6.22 4.34 -20.11
CA TYR A 57 5.12 4.66 -21.00
C TYR A 57 5.10 6.14 -21.37
N GLN A 58 5.48 7.03 -20.47
CA GLN A 58 5.53 8.46 -20.78
C GLN A 58 6.59 8.77 -21.84
N GLN A 59 7.67 8.02 -21.86
CA GLN A 59 8.77 8.25 -22.78
C GLN A 59 8.61 7.56 -24.12
N MET A 60 7.71 6.58 -24.20
CA MET A 60 7.47 5.87 -25.46
C MET A 60 6.74 6.72 -26.46
N ASN A 61 7.12 6.58 -27.75
CA ASN A 61 6.28 7.07 -28.84
C ASN A 61 5.33 5.94 -29.24
N CYS A 62 4.41 6.24 -30.17
CA CYS A 62 3.38 5.27 -30.54
C CYS A 62 3.97 4.03 -31.22
N GLU A 63 5.02 4.21 -32.01
CA GLU A 63 5.67 3.09 -32.66
C GLU A 63 6.30 2.14 -31.65
N GLN A 64 7.01 2.70 -30.68
CA GLN A 64 7.60 1.92 -29.60
C GLN A 64 6.52 1.18 -28.80
N LEU A 65 5.39 1.82 -28.60
CA LEU A 65 4.29 1.20 -27.87
C LEU A 65 3.76 -0.02 -28.61
N TRP A 66 3.60 0.08 -29.94
CA TRP A 66 3.17 -1.04 -30.74
C TRP A 66 4.16 -2.20 -30.68
N MET A 67 5.46 -1.89 -30.73
CA MET A 67 6.50 -2.91 -30.63
C MET A 67 6.54 -3.55 -29.27
N HIS A 68 6.39 -2.74 -28.22
CA HIS A 68 6.42 -3.24 -26.86
C HIS A 68 5.30 -4.23 -26.56
N LYS A 69 4.17 -4.07 -27.21
CA LYS A 69 3.03 -4.95 -27.05
C LYS A 69 3.36 -6.41 -27.40
N GLY A 70 4.28 -6.62 -28.34
CA GLY A 70 4.67 -7.98 -28.76
C GLY A 70 5.90 -8.51 -28.08
N GLU A 71 6.52 -7.76 -27.19
CA GLU A 71 7.74 -8.21 -26.55
C GLU A 71 7.47 -9.30 -25.52
N PRO A 72 8.34 -10.33 -25.47
CA PRO A 72 8.23 -11.31 -24.40
C PRO A 72 8.61 -10.67 -23.06
N LYS A 73 7.97 -11.14 -22.00
CA LYS A 73 8.24 -10.63 -20.66
C LYS A 73 9.54 -11.23 -20.13
N THR A 74 10.32 -10.39 -19.44
CA THR A 74 11.52 -10.88 -18.76
C THR A 74 11.15 -11.76 -17.58
N ALA A 75 12.12 -12.50 -17.07
CA ALA A 75 11.90 -13.34 -15.89
C ALA A 75 11.42 -12.51 -14.70
N GLN A 76 12.01 -11.34 -14.50
CA GLN A 76 11.62 -10.45 -13.41
C GLN A 76 10.19 -9.95 -13.56
N GLN A 77 9.80 -9.62 -14.78
CA GLN A 77 8.43 -9.19 -15.04
C GLN A 77 7.43 -10.28 -14.77
N GLN A 78 7.75 -11.51 -15.17
CA GLN A 78 6.89 -12.65 -14.91
C GLN A 78 6.74 -12.92 -13.42
N GLU A 79 7.84 -12.81 -12.69
CA GLU A 79 7.83 -13.01 -11.25
C GLU A 79 6.94 -11.97 -10.57
N PHE A 80 7.07 -10.72 -10.98
CA PHE A 80 6.24 -9.64 -10.44
C PHE A 80 4.77 -9.85 -10.78
N ILE A 81 4.47 -10.28 -11.99
CA ILE A 81 3.10 -10.58 -12.40
C ILE A 81 2.52 -11.71 -11.55
N THR A 82 3.30 -12.74 -11.28
CA THR A 82 2.87 -13.84 -10.42
C THR A 82 2.55 -13.32 -9.02
N LEU A 83 3.40 -12.46 -8.49
CA LEU A 83 3.17 -11.87 -7.20
C LEU A 83 1.87 -11.06 -7.17
N LEU A 84 1.57 -10.32 -8.24
CA LEU A 84 0.32 -9.59 -8.34
C LEU A 84 -0.89 -10.51 -8.43
N HIS A 85 -0.74 -11.68 -9.06
CA HIS A 85 -1.81 -12.65 -9.11
C HIS A 85 -2.12 -13.24 -7.73
N GLU A 86 -1.10 -13.43 -6.95
CA GLU A 86 -1.26 -13.99 -5.61
C GLU A 86 -1.74 -12.98 -4.58
N ASN A 87 -1.57 -11.70 -4.87
CA ASN A 87 -1.93 -10.66 -3.92
C ASN A 87 -2.91 -9.66 -4.55
N PRO A 88 -4.23 -9.89 -4.39
CA PRO A 88 -5.22 -9.03 -5.02
C PRO A 88 -5.16 -7.57 -4.60
N GLN A 89 -4.83 -7.30 -3.33
CA GLN A 89 -4.75 -5.93 -2.84
C GLN A 89 -3.63 -5.15 -3.53
N MET A 90 -2.47 -5.78 -3.60
CA MET A 90 -1.32 -5.18 -4.28
C MET A 90 -1.61 -4.97 -5.76
N ARG A 91 -2.28 -5.95 -6.39
CA ARG A 91 -2.65 -5.85 -7.81
C ARG A 91 -3.55 -4.65 -8.07
N ILE A 92 -4.57 -4.46 -7.24
CA ILE A 92 -5.50 -3.34 -7.40
C ILE A 92 -4.75 -2.01 -7.26
N GLN A 93 -3.89 -1.89 -6.28
CA GLN A 93 -3.12 -0.68 -6.09
C GLN A 93 -2.18 -0.41 -7.26
N PHE A 94 -1.54 -1.46 -7.76
CA PHE A 94 -0.66 -1.33 -8.91
C PHE A 94 -1.43 -0.84 -10.14
N ILE A 95 -2.54 -1.49 -10.45
CA ILE A 95 -3.36 -1.13 -11.61
C ILE A 95 -3.86 0.31 -11.48
N ASN A 96 -4.35 0.69 -10.31
CA ASN A 96 -4.84 2.05 -10.11
C ASN A 96 -3.75 3.09 -10.31
N LYS A 97 -2.52 2.75 -9.99
CA LYS A 97 -1.41 3.67 -10.11
C LYS A 97 -0.93 3.83 -11.54
N VAL A 98 -0.83 2.75 -12.30
CA VAL A 98 -0.25 2.79 -13.65
C VAL A 98 -1.29 3.04 -14.74
N SER A 99 -2.54 2.70 -14.48
CA SER A 99 -3.60 2.71 -15.47
C SER A 99 -3.80 4.07 -16.14
N PRO A 100 -3.85 5.20 -15.42
CA PRO A 100 -4.07 6.49 -16.09
C PRO A 100 -3.01 6.79 -17.15
N THR A 101 -1.75 6.52 -16.86
CA THR A 101 -0.67 6.79 -17.79
C THR A 101 -0.73 5.86 -19.01
N ILE A 102 -0.96 4.58 -18.76
CA ILE A 102 -1.01 3.59 -19.82
C ILE A 102 -2.22 3.86 -20.75
N VAL A 103 -3.38 4.07 -20.15
CA VAL A 103 -4.61 4.29 -20.93
C VAL A 103 -4.50 5.59 -21.73
N ASN A 104 -3.99 6.65 -21.15
CA ASN A 104 -3.78 7.90 -21.88
C ASN A 104 -2.86 7.70 -23.08
N LYS A 105 -1.76 7.01 -22.88
CA LYS A 105 -0.83 6.76 -23.97
C LYS A 105 -1.46 5.92 -25.07
N MET A 106 -2.21 4.90 -24.69
CA MET A 106 -2.92 4.07 -25.66
C MET A 106 -3.96 4.86 -26.42
N PHE A 107 -4.65 5.76 -25.75
CA PHE A 107 -5.63 6.62 -26.39
C PHE A 107 -4.96 7.57 -27.40
N GLU A 108 -3.85 8.19 -26.98
CA GLU A 108 -3.10 9.08 -27.88
C GLU A 108 -2.62 8.35 -29.13
N CYS A 109 -2.28 7.09 -29.01
CA CYS A 109 -1.76 6.30 -30.12
C CYS A 109 -2.85 5.56 -30.89
N GLY A 110 -4.11 5.82 -30.59
CA GLY A 110 -5.22 5.22 -31.31
C GLY A 110 -5.39 3.74 -31.08
N MET A 111 -4.90 3.22 -29.95
CA MET A 111 -5.01 1.80 -29.63
C MET A 111 -6.33 1.46 -28.95
N ILE A 112 -7.04 2.46 -28.48
CA ILE A 112 -8.38 2.30 -27.91
C ILE A 112 -9.28 3.38 -28.51
N PRO A 113 -10.56 3.07 -28.68
CA PRO A 113 -11.49 4.01 -29.30
C PRO A 113 -11.80 5.21 -28.44
#